data_8876d08959ba3e972068b5c5913095c6
#
_entry.id   8876d08959ba3e972068b5c5913095c6
#
_cell.length_a   1.000
_cell.length_b   1.000
_cell.length_c   1.000
_cell.angle_alpha   90.00
_cell.angle_beta   90.00
_cell.angle_gamma   90.00
#
_symmetry.space_group_name_H-M   'P 1'
#
loop_
_entity.id
_entity.type
_entity.pdbx_description
1 polymer ?
#
loop_
_entity_poly.entity_id
_entity_poly.type
_entity_poly.pdbx_seq_one_letter_code
_entity_poly.pdbx_strand_id
1 'polypeptide(L)'
;MNKALKVAGLSFALMAAGMGSAFAETKIAVVNMGEVFQKLPQREAVAAKLKGEFEPRMRELQKLEQEGQKLVEKFRKDEAFMSAEQKKQNQEKLAKLQMEFNQKRQAFEQDNGRRQSEERNKILTKVQAAIDSIAKSNGYDLVLERNAAPYAASKLDISAQVISQVSKSN
;
A
#
# COMPACT_ATOMS: atom_id res chain seq x y z
N MET A 1 -24.33 90.41 -38.02
CA MET A 1 -23.41 90.34 -36.86
C MET A 1 -24.00 89.32 -35.93
N ASN A 2 -23.69 88.06 -36.04
CA ASN A 2 -24.16 87.11 -35.02
C ASN A 2 -23.24 85.91 -34.99
N LYS A 3 -22.71 85.71 -33.86
CA LYS A 3 -21.75 84.64 -33.55
C LYS A 3 -22.46 83.34 -33.29
N ALA A 4 -22.17 82.33 -34.07
CA ALA A 4 -22.65 80.95 -33.86
C ALA A 4 -21.88 80.31 -32.70
N LEU A 5 -22.65 79.81 -31.72
CA LEU A 5 -22.14 79.07 -30.58
C LEU A 5 -22.11 77.55 -30.95
N LYS A 6 -20.92 77.03 -31.08
CA LYS A 6 -20.72 75.59 -31.28
C LYS A 6 -20.81 74.87 -29.94
N VAL A 7 -21.84 74.09 -29.76
CA VAL A 7 -21.93 73.15 -28.62
C VAL A 7 -21.25 71.87 -29.03
N ALA A 8 -20.10 71.61 -28.40
CA ALA A 8 -19.39 70.32 -28.53
C ALA A 8 -20.05 69.29 -27.57
N GLY A 9 -20.76 68.33 -28.17
CA GLY A 9 -21.30 67.20 -27.44
C GLY A 9 -20.19 66.25 -27.01
N LEU A 10 -19.91 66.15 -25.73
CA LEU A 10 -18.97 65.20 -25.13
C LEU A 10 -19.69 63.84 -24.99
N SER A 11 -19.52 62.93 -25.94
CA SER A 11 -20.01 61.57 -25.82
C SER A 11 -19.13 60.78 -24.85
N PHE A 12 -19.62 60.58 -23.63
CA PHE A 12 -19.02 59.74 -22.60
C PHE A 12 -19.38 58.30 -22.92
N ALA A 13 -18.52 57.61 -23.67
CA ALA A 13 -18.65 56.16 -23.88
C ALA A 13 -18.23 55.45 -22.61
N LEU A 14 -19.25 54.99 -21.82
CA LEU A 14 -19.05 54.08 -20.69
C LEU A 14 -18.59 52.73 -21.25
N MET A 15 -17.30 52.49 -21.28
CA MET A 15 -16.72 51.13 -21.41
C MET A 15 -17.04 50.37 -20.15
N ALA A 16 -18.17 49.66 -20.11
CA ALA A 16 -18.39 48.62 -19.14
C ALA A 16 -17.42 47.46 -19.44
N ALA A 17 -16.21 47.56 -18.87
CA ALA A 17 -15.31 46.40 -18.79
C ALA A 17 -15.98 45.35 -17.89
N GLY A 18 -16.68 44.42 -18.51
CA GLY A 18 -17.20 43.23 -17.86
C GLY A 18 -16.00 42.47 -17.27
N MET A 19 -15.72 42.69 -16.00
CA MET A 19 -14.91 41.77 -15.19
C MET A 19 -15.69 40.46 -15.06
N GLY A 20 -15.67 39.64 -16.09
CA GLY A 20 -16.02 38.24 -16.01
C GLY A 20 -15.06 37.59 -15.04
N SER A 21 -15.46 37.40 -13.80
CA SER A 21 -14.75 36.53 -12.88
C SER A 21 -14.71 35.17 -13.54
N ALA A 22 -13.59 34.86 -14.19
CA ALA A 22 -13.30 33.50 -14.63
C ALA A 22 -13.18 32.65 -13.35
N PHE A 23 -14.32 32.12 -12.89
CA PHE A 23 -14.30 31.05 -11.92
C PHE A 23 -13.59 29.88 -12.64
N ALA A 24 -12.31 29.71 -12.35
CA ALA A 24 -11.59 28.52 -12.79
C ALA A 24 -12.39 27.30 -12.26
N GLU A 25 -12.94 26.52 -13.17
CA GLU A 25 -13.66 25.30 -12.81
C GLU A 25 -12.71 24.35 -12.11
N THR A 26 -12.91 24.10 -10.82
CA THR A 26 -12.09 23.18 -10.04
C THR A 26 -12.19 21.78 -10.65
N LYS A 27 -11.08 21.26 -11.13
CA LYS A 27 -11.00 19.93 -11.72
C LYS A 27 -10.73 18.88 -10.65
N ILE A 28 -11.68 18.00 -10.46
CA ILE A 28 -11.60 16.92 -9.46
C ILE A 28 -11.49 15.58 -10.17
N ALA A 29 -10.63 14.70 -9.64
CA ALA A 29 -10.58 13.29 -10.01
C ALA A 29 -10.82 12.40 -8.79
N VAL A 30 -11.11 11.13 -9.03
CA VAL A 30 -11.20 10.11 -8.00
C VAL A 30 -10.30 8.93 -8.34
N VAL A 31 -9.76 8.28 -7.31
CA VAL A 31 -8.95 7.07 -7.45
C VAL A 31 -9.43 6.01 -6.48
N ASN A 32 -9.61 4.78 -6.95
CA ASN A 32 -9.91 3.63 -6.11
C ASN A 32 -8.61 2.92 -5.73
N MET A 33 -8.09 3.25 -4.55
CA MET A 33 -6.83 2.67 -4.06
C MET A 33 -6.92 1.15 -3.89
N GLY A 34 -8.07 0.62 -3.48
CA GLY A 34 -8.30 -0.82 -3.38
C GLY A 34 -8.15 -1.53 -4.72
N GLU A 35 -8.78 -0.99 -5.77
CA GLU A 35 -8.68 -1.50 -7.13
C GLU A 35 -7.24 -1.39 -7.67
N VAL A 36 -6.60 -0.22 -7.47
CA VAL A 36 -5.20 -0.02 -7.87
C VAL A 36 -4.32 -1.09 -7.27
N PHE A 37 -4.38 -1.29 -5.94
CA PHE A 37 -3.57 -2.31 -5.27
C PHE A 37 -3.85 -3.73 -5.77
N GLN A 38 -5.11 -4.07 -6.04
CA GLN A 38 -5.46 -5.42 -6.49
C GLN A 38 -4.94 -5.73 -7.89
N LYS A 39 -4.90 -4.73 -8.77
CA LYS A 39 -4.55 -4.90 -10.19
C LYS A 39 -3.07 -4.65 -10.51
N LEU A 40 -2.26 -4.18 -9.53
CA LEU A 40 -0.84 -3.93 -9.76
C LEU A 40 -0.04 -5.24 -9.86
N PRO A 41 0.69 -5.50 -10.97
CA PRO A 41 1.53 -6.68 -11.14
C PRO A 41 2.68 -6.76 -10.11
N GLN A 42 3.11 -5.61 -9.58
CA GLN A 42 4.12 -5.53 -8.52
C GLN A 42 3.72 -6.31 -7.26
N ARG A 43 2.43 -6.49 -7.01
CA ARG A 43 1.93 -7.28 -5.89
C ARG A 43 2.36 -8.74 -5.97
N GLU A 44 2.22 -9.35 -7.15
CA GLU A 44 2.64 -10.74 -7.37
C GLU A 44 4.17 -10.88 -7.26
N ALA A 45 4.90 -9.94 -7.82
CA ALA A 45 6.36 -9.91 -7.72
C ALA A 45 6.83 -9.81 -6.27
N VAL A 46 6.19 -8.96 -5.46
CA VAL A 46 6.46 -8.83 -4.02
C VAL A 46 6.10 -10.11 -3.27
N ALA A 47 4.96 -10.73 -3.57
CA ALA A 47 4.56 -11.99 -2.94
C ALA A 47 5.57 -13.11 -3.24
N ALA A 48 6.01 -13.24 -4.49
CA ALA A 48 7.04 -14.21 -4.88
C ALA A 48 8.38 -13.94 -4.19
N LYS A 49 8.80 -12.68 -4.12
CA LYS A 49 10.03 -12.26 -3.42
C LYS A 49 9.99 -12.61 -1.94
N LEU A 50 8.91 -12.23 -1.24
CA LEU A 50 8.77 -12.52 0.19
C LEU A 50 8.66 -14.01 0.47
N LYS A 51 7.96 -14.77 -0.39
CA LYS A 51 7.93 -16.22 -0.30
C LYS A 51 9.35 -16.80 -0.37
N GLY A 52 10.14 -16.41 -1.35
CA GLY A 52 11.53 -16.88 -1.48
C GLY A 52 12.42 -16.49 -0.29
N GLU A 53 12.25 -15.27 0.23
CA GLU A 53 12.98 -14.74 1.40
C GLU A 53 12.67 -15.54 2.68
N PHE A 54 11.41 -15.91 2.89
CA PHE A 54 10.93 -16.53 4.13
C PHE A 54 10.81 -18.06 4.07
N GLU A 55 10.81 -18.67 2.90
CA GLU A 55 10.67 -20.12 2.73
C GLU A 55 11.72 -20.93 3.52
N PRO A 56 13.02 -20.59 3.53
CA PRO A 56 14.01 -21.32 4.32
C PRO A 56 13.69 -21.31 5.82
N ARG A 57 13.26 -20.17 6.36
CA ARG A 57 12.90 -20.03 7.77
C ARG A 57 11.61 -20.79 8.11
N MET A 58 10.66 -20.83 7.20
CA MET A 58 9.44 -21.62 7.34
C MET A 58 9.74 -23.12 7.37
N ARG A 59 10.64 -23.59 6.50
CA ARG A 59 11.12 -24.99 6.51
C ARG A 59 11.85 -25.33 7.80
N GLU A 60 12.65 -24.42 8.32
CA GLU A 60 13.32 -24.59 9.61
C GLU A 60 12.33 -24.75 10.76
N LEU A 61 11.31 -23.90 10.83
CA LEU A 61 10.24 -24.01 11.84
C LEU A 61 9.48 -25.35 11.74
N GLN A 62 9.15 -25.78 10.52
CA GLN A 62 8.52 -27.08 10.29
C GLN A 62 9.40 -28.25 10.74
N LYS A 63 10.72 -28.16 10.52
CA LYS A 63 11.67 -29.17 10.99
C LYS A 63 11.73 -29.26 12.50
N LEU A 64 11.82 -28.12 13.18
CA LEU A 64 11.82 -28.06 14.66
C LEU A 64 10.51 -28.63 15.23
N GLU A 65 9.37 -28.31 14.63
CA GLU A 65 8.07 -28.87 15.03
C GLU A 65 8.05 -30.39 14.88
N GLN A 66 8.51 -30.93 13.75
CA GLN A 66 8.60 -32.36 13.52
C GLN A 66 9.57 -33.06 14.48
N GLU A 67 10.70 -32.42 14.80
CA GLU A 67 11.65 -32.93 15.80
C GLU A 67 11.03 -32.98 17.18
N GLY A 68 10.28 -31.95 17.56
CA GLY A 68 9.53 -31.92 18.81
C GLY A 68 8.51 -33.04 18.91
N GLN A 69 7.71 -33.24 17.86
CA GLN A 69 6.72 -34.31 17.79
C GLN A 69 7.38 -35.69 17.93
N LYS A 70 8.46 -35.94 17.20
CA LYS A 70 9.19 -37.21 17.28
C LYS A 70 9.79 -37.44 18.67
N LEU A 71 10.30 -36.40 19.30
CA LEU A 71 10.86 -36.50 20.65
C LEU A 71 9.80 -36.85 21.68
N VAL A 72 8.60 -36.20 21.59
CA VAL A 72 7.46 -36.52 22.45
C VAL A 72 6.97 -37.95 22.25
N GLU A 73 6.83 -38.40 20.99
CA GLU A 73 6.42 -39.76 20.69
C GLU A 73 7.41 -40.78 21.22
N LYS A 74 8.72 -40.54 21.03
CA LYS A 74 9.76 -41.42 21.56
C LYS A 74 9.74 -41.46 23.09
N PHE A 75 9.63 -40.30 23.74
CA PHE A 75 9.51 -40.24 25.19
C PHE A 75 8.33 -41.05 25.70
N ARG A 76 7.15 -40.89 25.07
CA ARG A 76 5.93 -41.61 25.44
C ARG A 76 6.06 -43.13 25.31
N LYS A 77 6.75 -43.61 24.28
CA LYS A 77 6.97 -45.03 24.03
C LYS A 77 7.93 -45.66 25.04
N ASP A 78 9.00 -44.93 25.36
CA ASP A 78 10.13 -45.46 26.14
C ASP A 78 10.03 -45.13 27.64
N GLU A 79 9.07 -44.29 28.05
CA GLU A 79 8.95 -43.73 29.40
C GLU A 79 8.98 -44.78 30.53
N ALA A 80 8.30 -45.92 30.28
CA ALA A 80 8.24 -47.02 31.26
C ALA A 80 9.60 -47.67 31.55
N PHE A 81 10.55 -47.54 30.60
CA PHE A 81 11.87 -48.19 30.68
C PHE A 81 13.00 -47.17 30.98
N MET A 82 12.67 -45.87 31.13
CA MET A 82 13.65 -44.83 31.37
C MET A 82 13.99 -44.65 32.82
N SER A 83 15.28 -44.43 33.09
CA SER A 83 15.72 -43.97 34.40
C SER A 83 15.27 -42.54 34.68
N ALA A 84 15.29 -42.12 35.97
CA ALA A 84 14.97 -40.75 36.36
C ALA A 84 15.85 -39.70 35.64
N GLU A 85 17.12 -40.00 35.47
CA GLU A 85 18.07 -39.13 34.77
C GLU A 85 17.74 -39.02 33.27
N GLN A 86 17.40 -40.10 32.61
CA GLN A 86 16.99 -40.11 31.21
C GLN A 86 15.68 -39.32 30.99
N LYS A 87 14.72 -39.45 31.92
CA LYS A 87 13.46 -38.64 31.88
C LYS A 87 13.78 -37.15 31.99
N LYS A 88 14.62 -36.77 32.94
CA LYS A 88 15.07 -35.37 33.13
C LYS A 88 15.75 -34.82 31.86
N GLN A 89 16.71 -35.56 31.30
CA GLN A 89 17.42 -35.17 30.09
C GLN A 89 16.46 -34.97 28.87
N ASN A 90 15.47 -35.85 28.73
CA ASN A 90 14.48 -35.71 27.65
C ASN A 90 13.57 -34.51 27.88
N GLN A 91 13.15 -34.23 29.09
CA GLN A 91 12.40 -33.01 29.45
C GLN A 91 13.19 -31.74 29.12
N GLU A 92 14.47 -31.71 29.50
CA GLU A 92 15.35 -30.58 29.19
C GLU A 92 15.54 -30.39 27.69
N LYS A 93 15.69 -31.48 26.90
CA LYS A 93 15.76 -31.41 25.45
C LYS A 93 14.49 -30.85 24.84
N LEU A 94 13.34 -31.32 25.31
CA LEU A 94 12.04 -30.84 24.83
C LEU A 94 11.85 -29.35 25.17
N ALA A 95 12.21 -28.95 26.40
CA ALA A 95 12.13 -27.55 26.80
C ALA A 95 13.04 -26.63 25.95
N LYS A 96 14.27 -27.06 25.67
CA LYS A 96 15.20 -26.33 24.78
C LYS A 96 14.63 -26.20 23.35
N LEU A 97 14.12 -27.28 22.79
CA LEU A 97 13.56 -27.29 21.46
C LEU A 97 12.33 -26.36 21.34
N GLN A 98 11.46 -26.42 22.37
CA GLN A 98 10.30 -25.53 22.46
C GLN A 98 10.70 -24.06 22.58
N MET A 99 11.73 -23.75 23.37
CA MET A 99 12.27 -22.40 23.49
C MET A 99 12.82 -21.91 22.14
N GLU A 100 13.63 -22.74 21.48
CA GLU A 100 14.20 -22.41 20.16
C GLU A 100 13.10 -22.17 19.10
N PHE A 101 12.11 -23.08 19.06
CA PHE A 101 10.96 -22.93 18.15
C PHE A 101 10.23 -21.61 18.40
N ASN A 102 9.93 -21.28 19.66
CA ASN A 102 9.20 -20.05 19.99
C ASN A 102 10.01 -18.80 19.63
N GLN A 103 11.31 -18.77 19.90
CA GLN A 103 12.18 -17.65 19.53
C GLN A 103 12.25 -17.46 18.02
N LYS A 104 12.46 -18.54 17.25
CA LYS A 104 12.52 -18.49 15.78
C LYS A 104 11.18 -18.10 15.17
N ARG A 105 10.07 -18.61 15.71
CA ARG A 105 8.72 -18.25 15.28
C ARG A 105 8.44 -16.77 15.50
N GLN A 106 8.75 -16.25 16.69
CA GLN A 106 8.56 -14.83 16.99
C GLN A 106 9.39 -13.93 16.07
N ALA A 107 10.66 -14.27 15.87
CA ALA A 107 11.52 -13.53 14.94
C ALA A 107 11.01 -13.60 13.49
N PHE A 108 10.51 -14.76 13.05
CA PHE A 108 9.89 -14.93 11.75
C PHE A 108 8.65 -14.06 11.58
N GLU A 109 7.72 -14.07 12.56
CA GLU A 109 6.48 -13.29 12.51
C GLU A 109 6.77 -11.78 12.45
N GLN A 110 7.71 -11.29 13.29
CA GLN A 110 8.11 -9.89 13.31
C GLN A 110 8.76 -9.45 12.00
N ASP A 111 9.72 -10.21 11.50
CA ASP A 111 10.41 -9.88 10.26
C ASP A 111 9.48 -9.95 9.05
N ASN A 112 8.63 -10.97 8.98
CA ASN A 112 7.66 -11.11 7.89
C ASN A 112 6.68 -9.93 7.87
N GLY A 113 6.13 -9.55 9.03
CA GLY A 113 5.25 -8.39 9.14
C GLY A 113 5.95 -7.09 8.75
N ARG A 114 7.19 -6.87 9.21
CA ARG A 114 8.00 -5.71 8.84
C ARG A 114 8.26 -5.68 7.35
N ARG A 115 8.71 -6.77 6.75
CA ARG A 115 9.03 -6.87 5.32
C ARG A 115 7.80 -6.66 4.43
N GLN A 116 6.64 -7.22 4.82
CA GLN A 116 5.37 -6.97 4.12
C GLN A 116 5.00 -5.48 4.14
N SER A 117 5.16 -4.81 5.29
CA SER A 117 4.88 -3.38 5.43
C SER A 117 5.85 -2.53 4.59
N GLU A 118 7.15 -2.85 4.59
CA GLU A 118 8.15 -2.17 3.77
C GLU A 118 7.85 -2.26 2.26
N GLU A 119 7.56 -3.46 1.77
CA GLU A 119 7.24 -3.66 0.36
C GLU A 119 5.91 -3.00 -0.04
N ARG A 120 4.91 -3.04 0.85
CA ARG A 120 3.66 -2.30 0.66
C ARG A 120 3.90 -0.80 0.57
N ASN A 121 4.70 -0.24 1.46
CA ASN A 121 5.02 1.19 1.46
C ASN A 121 5.75 1.61 0.18
N LYS A 122 6.63 0.77 -0.37
CA LYS A 122 7.27 1.02 -1.67
C LYS A 122 6.24 1.12 -2.80
N ILE A 123 5.24 0.25 -2.82
CA ILE A 123 4.16 0.31 -3.80
C ILE A 123 3.34 1.59 -3.59
N LEU A 124 2.98 1.93 -2.34
CA LEU A 124 2.25 3.17 -2.01
C LEU A 124 2.97 4.42 -2.51
N THR A 125 4.29 4.50 -2.30
CA THR A 125 5.11 5.62 -2.78
C THR A 125 5.06 5.75 -4.32
N LYS A 126 5.14 4.63 -5.04
CA LYS A 126 5.01 4.62 -6.51
C LYS A 126 3.61 5.06 -6.96
N VAL A 127 2.57 4.57 -6.29
CA VAL A 127 1.18 4.96 -6.57
C VAL A 127 0.97 6.45 -6.34
N GLN A 128 1.46 6.99 -5.21
CA GLN A 128 1.37 8.41 -4.92
C GLN A 128 2.08 9.26 -5.98
N ALA A 129 3.29 8.89 -6.36
CA ALA A 129 4.03 9.58 -7.42
C ALA A 129 3.29 9.55 -8.78
N ALA A 130 2.61 8.43 -9.09
CA ALA A 130 1.79 8.33 -10.30
C ALA A 130 0.56 9.25 -10.23
N ILE A 131 -0.14 9.30 -9.09
CA ILE A 131 -1.28 10.20 -8.87
C ILE A 131 -0.84 11.66 -9.04
N ASP A 132 0.27 12.06 -8.40
CA ASP A 132 0.81 13.42 -8.48
C ASP A 132 1.15 13.81 -9.93
N SER A 133 1.79 12.89 -10.65
CA SER A 133 2.14 13.09 -12.06
C SER A 133 0.90 13.24 -12.94
N ILE A 134 -0.11 12.37 -12.78
CA ILE A 134 -1.38 12.42 -13.51
C ILE A 134 -2.13 13.70 -13.18
N ALA A 135 -2.21 14.07 -11.90
CA ALA A 135 -2.89 15.28 -11.46
C ALA A 135 -2.28 16.53 -12.10
N LYS A 136 -0.95 16.66 -12.04
CA LYS A 136 -0.23 17.79 -12.67
C LYS A 136 -0.41 17.84 -14.18
N SER A 137 -0.31 16.69 -14.85
CA SER A 137 -0.42 16.62 -16.31
C SER A 137 -1.81 16.95 -16.84
N ASN A 138 -2.86 16.65 -16.06
CA ASN A 138 -4.25 16.89 -16.46
C ASN A 138 -4.85 18.15 -15.82
N GLY A 139 -4.11 18.85 -14.97
CA GLY A 139 -4.57 20.05 -14.27
C GLY A 139 -5.69 19.74 -13.27
N TYR A 140 -5.62 18.60 -12.58
CA TYR A 140 -6.53 18.34 -11.46
C TYR A 140 -6.09 19.12 -10.23
N ASP A 141 -7.05 19.83 -9.63
CA ASP A 141 -6.84 20.59 -8.40
C ASP A 141 -6.96 19.70 -7.17
N LEU A 142 -7.71 18.59 -7.29
CA LEU A 142 -7.98 17.65 -6.20
C LEU A 142 -8.15 16.23 -6.74
N VAL A 143 -7.52 15.26 -6.07
CA VAL A 143 -7.76 13.83 -6.27
C VAL A 143 -8.28 13.25 -4.97
N LEU A 144 -9.48 12.68 -5.00
CA LEU A 144 -10.12 12.05 -3.85
C LEU A 144 -10.01 10.54 -3.91
N GLU A 145 -9.88 9.90 -2.76
CA GLU A 145 -10.10 8.46 -2.63
C GLU A 145 -11.58 8.15 -2.92
N ARG A 146 -11.83 7.11 -3.73
CA ARG A 146 -13.19 6.72 -4.16
C ARG A 146 -14.15 6.52 -2.98
N ASN A 147 -13.66 5.98 -1.87
CA ASN A 147 -14.46 5.72 -0.68
C ASN A 147 -14.90 7.01 0.06
N ALA A 148 -14.21 8.13 -0.17
CA ALA A 148 -14.58 9.42 0.37
C ALA A 148 -15.69 10.13 -0.45
N ALA A 149 -16.02 9.60 -1.64
CA ALA A 149 -17.05 10.13 -2.53
C ALA A 149 -18.18 9.12 -2.71
N PRO A 150 -19.35 9.29 -2.05
CA PRO A 150 -20.50 8.38 -2.20
C PRO A 150 -20.95 8.20 -3.66
N TYR A 151 -20.74 9.24 -4.47
CA TYR A 151 -20.96 9.21 -5.91
C TYR A 151 -19.85 9.96 -6.63
N ALA A 152 -19.33 9.37 -7.69
CA ALA A 152 -18.49 10.03 -8.68
C ALA A 152 -18.78 9.44 -10.06
N ALA A 153 -18.92 10.31 -11.06
CA ALA A 153 -19.08 9.87 -12.44
C ALA A 153 -17.83 9.13 -12.93
N SER A 154 -17.99 8.08 -13.73
CA SER A 154 -16.89 7.24 -14.21
C SER A 154 -15.79 8.02 -14.95
N LYS A 155 -16.14 9.15 -15.61
CA LYS A 155 -15.18 10.03 -16.27
C LYS A 155 -14.16 10.69 -15.32
N LEU A 156 -14.47 10.76 -14.03
CA LEU A 156 -13.58 11.32 -13.01
C LEU A 156 -12.61 10.29 -12.43
N ASP A 157 -12.82 9.00 -12.72
CA ASP A 157 -12.02 7.91 -12.18
C ASP A 157 -10.72 7.76 -12.98
N ILE A 158 -9.59 7.97 -12.27
CA ILE A 158 -8.24 7.86 -12.85
C ILE A 158 -7.53 6.56 -12.45
N SER A 159 -8.21 5.62 -11.78
CA SER A 159 -7.60 4.38 -11.28
C SER A 159 -6.87 3.59 -12.37
N ALA A 160 -7.48 3.45 -13.54
CA ALA A 160 -6.86 2.75 -14.69
C ALA A 160 -5.59 3.45 -15.19
N GLN A 161 -5.56 4.79 -15.18
CA GLN A 161 -4.37 5.57 -15.55
C GLN A 161 -3.24 5.36 -14.53
N VAL A 162 -3.57 5.38 -13.24
CA VAL A 162 -2.62 5.12 -12.15
C VAL A 162 -2.04 3.72 -12.28
N ILE A 163 -2.89 2.68 -12.46
CA ILE A 163 -2.44 1.30 -12.66
C ILE A 163 -1.48 1.21 -13.84
N SER A 164 -1.84 1.79 -14.99
CA SER A 164 -1.01 1.77 -16.19
C SER A 164 0.34 2.44 -15.97
N GLN A 165 0.37 3.58 -15.29
CA GLN A 165 1.60 4.33 -15.05
C GLN A 165 2.52 3.61 -14.06
N VAL A 166 1.98 3.09 -12.95
CA VAL A 166 2.75 2.32 -11.97
C VAL A 166 3.28 1.02 -12.55
N SER A 167 2.48 0.32 -13.36
CA SER A 167 2.89 -0.94 -14.00
C SER A 167 4.07 -0.76 -14.97
N LYS A 168 4.27 0.42 -15.53
CA LYS A 168 5.39 0.75 -16.42
C LYS A 168 6.64 1.23 -15.68
N SER A 169 6.49 1.64 -14.41
CA SER A 169 7.60 2.10 -13.58
C SER A 169 8.21 0.91 -12.82
N ASN A 170 9.16 0.24 -13.43
CA ASN A 170 9.98 -0.78 -12.77
C ASN A 170 10.94 -0.19 -11.76
#